data_d7d697fe991d7a83ec1d748d1f1620a6
#
_entry.id   d7d697fe991d7a83ec1d748d1f1620a6
#
_cell.length_a   1.000
_cell.length_b   1.000
_cell.length_c   1.000
_cell.angle_alpha   90.00
_cell.angle_beta   90.00
_cell.angle_gamma   90.00
#
_symmetry.space_group_name_H-M   'P 1'
#
loop_
_entity.id
_entity.type
_entity.pdbx_description
1 polymer ?
#
loop_
_entity_poly.entity_id
_entity_poly.type
_entity_poly.pdbx_seq_one_letter_code
_entity_poly.pdbx_strand_id
1 'polypeptide(L)'
;MSKYIGIFVFVFSLFSLGVHAGESFRFRVYLKDKGDSGYTLDNPEEYLSKESVERRNRQGISVSESDLPIAQAYLDTLSANGGKPVLESKWFSTVVVSSPDSLVAERLLRLPIVDSVKWVWKGDEEIDIPREENDTTWFMPIDKPEKSPYGYAEEQIKMLNGIKLHEAGFKGKGMRVAVVDAGLDRKSVV
;
A
#
# COMPACT_ATOMS: atom_id res chain seq x y z
N MET A 1 60.07 -46.95 -8.46
CA MET A 1 59.10 -46.45 -7.43
C MET A 1 58.54 -45.14 -7.95
N SER A 2 57.43 -45.21 -8.64
CA SER A 2 56.77 -44.00 -9.24
C SER A 2 55.62 -43.58 -8.37
N LYS A 3 55.67 -42.33 -7.86
CA LYS A 3 54.61 -41.74 -7.04
C LYS A 3 53.64 -41.03 -7.98
N TYR A 4 52.47 -41.59 -8.18
CA TYR A 4 51.37 -40.90 -8.86
C TYR A 4 50.71 -39.97 -7.86
N ILE A 5 50.92 -38.67 -8.06
CA ILE A 5 50.15 -37.62 -7.38
C ILE A 5 48.87 -37.47 -8.15
N GLY A 6 47.76 -37.99 -7.63
CA GLY A 6 46.44 -37.79 -8.17
C GLY A 6 45.98 -36.36 -7.83
N ILE A 7 45.93 -35.49 -8.84
CA ILE A 7 45.29 -34.20 -8.73
C ILE A 7 43.76 -34.45 -8.80
N PHE A 8 43.13 -34.34 -7.65
CA PHE A 8 41.66 -34.35 -7.56
C PHE A 8 41.16 -32.95 -7.93
N VAL A 9 40.81 -32.75 -9.23
CA VAL A 9 40.14 -31.53 -9.67
C VAL A 9 38.70 -31.59 -9.21
N PHE A 10 38.44 -30.91 -8.11
CA PHE A 10 37.08 -30.68 -7.62
C PHE A 10 36.43 -29.63 -8.53
N VAL A 11 35.73 -30.08 -9.58
CA VAL A 11 34.88 -29.22 -10.40
C VAL A 11 33.67 -28.84 -9.54
N PHE A 12 33.81 -27.74 -8.83
CA PHE A 12 32.67 -27.07 -8.20
C PHE A 12 31.81 -26.48 -9.32
N SER A 13 30.88 -27.28 -9.82
CA SER A 13 29.81 -26.80 -10.66
C SER A 13 28.99 -25.81 -9.83
N LEU A 14 29.31 -24.52 -9.96
CA LEU A 14 28.46 -23.42 -9.54
C LEU A 14 27.16 -23.53 -10.34
N PHE A 15 26.24 -24.34 -9.85
CA PHE A 15 24.83 -24.19 -10.20
C PHE A 15 24.43 -22.81 -9.68
N SER A 16 24.58 -21.81 -10.55
CA SER A 16 23.88 -20.55 -10.39
C SER A 16 22.39 -20.90 -10.43
N LEU A 17 21.82 -21.15 -9.28
CA LEU A 17 20.38 -21.05 -9.08
C LEU A 17 20.07 -19.58 -9.35
N GLY A 18 19.85 -19.26 -10.62
CA GLY A 18 19.20 -18.03 -11.00
C GLY A 18 17.86 -18.05 -10.25
N VAL A 19 17.78 -17.25 -9.20
CA VAL A 19 16.49 -16.87 -8.64
C VAL A 19 15.81 -16.11 -9.76
N HIS A 20 15.11 -16.82 -10.63
CA HIS A 20 14.12 -16.19 -11.47
C HIS A 20 13.09 -15.63 -10.49
N ALA A 21 12.98 -14.33 -10.43
CA ALA A 21 11.80 -13.69 -9.87
C ALA A 21 10.61 -14.30 -10.62
N GLY A 22 9.96 -15.27 -9.98
CA GLY A 22 8.88 -16.01 -10.62
C GLY A 22 7.70 -15.07 -10.77
N GLU A 23 6.92 -15.27 -11.85
CA GLU A 23 5.64 -14.58 -12.01
C GLU A 23 4.88 -14.59 -10.69
N SER A 24 4.46 -13.44 -10.24
CA SER A 24 3.63 -13.28 -9.05
C SER A 24 2.22 -12.89 -9.47
N PHE A 25 1.24 -13.48 -8.82
CA PHE A 25 -0.17 -13.21 -9.03
C PHE A 25 -0.72 -12.52 -7.79
N ARG A 26 -1.55 -11.51 -7.95
CA ARG A 26 -2.25 -10.87 -6.82
C ARG A 26 -3.74 -11.03 -6.97
N PHE A 27 -4.36 -11.46 -5.88
CA PHE A 27 -5.79 -11.69 -5.80
C PHE A 27 -6.36 -10.88 -4.63
N ARG A 28 -7.50 -10.24 -4.85
CA ARG A 28 -8.28 -9.65 -3.76
C ARG A 28 -9.27 -10.71 -3.26
N VAL A 29 -9.11 -11.07 -2.02
CA VAL A 29 -9.99 -11.99 -1.28
C VAL A 29 -11.01 -11.15 -0.52
N TYR A 30 -12.28 -11.38 -0.76
CA TYR A 30 -13.37 -10.80 0.00
C TYR A 30 -13.74 -11.77 1.11
N LEU A 31 -13.73 -11.30 2.34
CA LEU A 31 -14.08 -12.09 3.51
C LEU A 31 -15.57 -11.91 3.82
N LYS A 32 -16.23 -12.95 4.34
CA LYS A 32 -17.64 -12.91 4.77
C LYS A 32 -17.84 -11.99 5.97
N ASP A 33 -16.85 -11.98 6.84
CA ASP A 33 -16.76 -11.16 8.05
C ASP A 33 -15.28 -10.89 8.36
N LYS A 34 -14.97 -10.37 9.54
CA LYS A 34 -13.58 -10.07 9.95
C LYS A 34 -13.01 -11.08 10.94
N GLY A 35 -13.81 -12.05 11.38
CA GLY A 35 -13.45 -12.96 12.45
C GLY A 35 -13.35 -12.25 13.82
N ASP A 36 -12.88 -13.00 14.79
CA ASP A 36 -12.55 -12.46 16.11
C ASP A 36 -11.14 -11.89 16.12
N SER A 37 -11.04 -10.57 16.04
CA SER A 37 -9.75 -9.86 16.07
C SER A 37 -9.21 -9.65 17.49
N GLY A 38 -10.00 -9.99 18.53
CA GLY A 38 -9.66 -9.72 19.92
C GLY A 38 -9.86 -8.27 20.35
N TYR A 39 -10.27 -7.37 19.43
CA TYR A 39 -10.54 -5.96 19.73
C TYR A 39 -12.04 -5.72 19.92
N THR A 40 -12.37 -4.73 20.75
CA THR A 40 -13.75 -4.32 21.02
C THR A 40 -13.99 -2.85 20.63
N LEU A 41 -15.25 -2.49 20.43
CA LEU A 41 -15.61 -1.11 20.10
C LEU A 41 -15.41 -0.15 21.28
N ASP A 42 -15.33 -0.67 22.49
CA ASP A 42 -15.20 0.12 23.72
C ASP A 42 -13.80 0.70 23.90
N ASN A 43 -12.77 0.04 23.31
CA ASN A 43 -11.37 0.43 23.40
C ASN A 43 -10.77 0.75 22.03
N PRO A 44 -11.24 1.78 21.32
CA PRO A 44 -10.81 2.07 19.96
C PRO A 44 -9.32 2.47 19.85
N GLU A 45 -8.70 2.92 20.93
CA GLU A 45 -7.28 3.33 20.95
C GLU A 45 -6.32 2.14 20.77
N GLU A 46 -6.80 0.90 20.92
CA GLU A 46 -5.99 -0.30 20.71
C GLU A 46 -5.72 -0.57 19.21
N TYR A 47 -6.59 -0.08 18.30
CA TYR A 47 -6.50 -0.34 16.86
C TYR A 47 -6.69 0.90 15.98
N LEU A 48 -7.03 2.04 16.55
CA LEU A 48 -7.06 3.34 15.88
C LEU A 48 -5.99 4.25 16.46
N SER A 49 -5.40 5.10 15.62
CA SER A 49 -4.49 6.12 16.13
C SER A 49 -5.25 7.14 16.98
N LYS A 50 -4.56 7.71 17.97
CA LYS A 50 -5.12 8.74 18.86
C LYS A 50 -5.75 9.89 18.06
N GLU A 51 -5.09 10.33 17.01
CA GLU A 51 -5.60 11.41 16.15
C GLU A 51 -6.87 11.01 15.40
N SER A 52 -7.02 9.71 15.07
CA SER A 52 -8.24 9.20 14.44
C SER A 52 -9.41 9.21 15.43
N VAL A 53 -9.15 8.83 16.68
CA VAL A 53 -10.16 8.87 17.75
C VAL A 53 -10.55 10.31 18.05
N GLU A 54 -9.58 11.21 18.25
CA GLU A 54 -9.84 12.64 18.51
C GLU A 54 -10.63 13.31 17.37
N ARG A 55 -10.29 13.01 16.12
CA ARG A 55 -11.01 13.51 14.95
C ARG A 55 -12.46 13.04 14.94
N ARG A 56 -12.71 11.75 15.19
CA ARG A 56 -14.06 11.18 15.25
C ARG A 56 -14.89 11.83 16.35
N ASN A 57 -14.33 11.97 17.54
CA ASN A 57 -14.98 12.63 18.66
C ASN A 57 -15.36 14.08 18.31
N ARG A 58 -14.45 14.83 17.69
CA ARG A 58 -14.71 16.21 17.26
C ARG A 58 -15.79 16.30 16.17
N GLN A 59 -15.92 15.29 15.32
CA GLN A 59 -16.88 15.24 14.22
C GLN A 59 -18.19 14.52 14.57
N GLY A 60 -18.30 13.98 15.79
CA GLY A 60 -19.47 13.19 16.20
C GLY A 60 -19.61 11.86 15.43
N ILE A 61 -18.49 11.28 14.97
CA ILE A 61 -18.48 10.01 14.22
C ILE A 61 -18.20 8.88 15.21
N SER A 62 -19.16 8.00 15.41
CA SER A 62 -18.99 6.82 16.25
C SER A 62 -18.06 5.79 15.61
N VAL A 63 -17.33 5.06 16.45
CA VAL A 63 -16.60 3.86 16.05
C VAL A 63 -17.59 2.73 15.78
N SER A 64 -17.33 1.92 14.77
CA SER A 64 -18.24 0.86 14.34
C SER A 64 -17.45 -0.42 14.01
N GLU A 65 -18.15 -1.53 13.80
CA GLU A 65 -17.55 -2.80 13.40
C GLU A 65 -16.69 -2.68 12.14
N SER A 66 -17.00 -1.73 11.24
CA SER A 66 -16.18 -1.49 10.05
C SER A 66 -14.76 -1.01 10.37
N ASP A 67 -14.53 -0.48 11.56
CA ASP A 67 -13.24 0.01 12.01
C ASP A 67 -12.34 -1.08 12.63
N LEU A 68 -12.95 -2.21 13.06
CA LEU A 68 -12.22 -3.34 13.63
C LEU A 68 -11.24 -3.93 12.59
N PRO A 69 -10.05 -4.35 12.99
CA PRO A 69 -9.12 -5.08 12.14
C PRO A 69 -9.68 -6.43 11.70
N ILE A 70 -9.11 -7.00 10.66
CA ILE A 70 -9.33 -8.39 10.28
C ILE A 70 -8.58 -9.28 11.27
N ALA A 71 -9.21 -10.37 11.70
CA ALA A 71 -8.61 -11.31 12.63
C ALA A 71 -7.31 -11.91 12.08
N GLN A 72 -6.26 -11.96 12.89
CA GLN A 72 -4.96 -12.54 12.50
C GLN A 72 -5.12 -14.00 12.06
N ALA A 73 -6.00 -14.77 12.70
CA ALA A 73 -6.30 -16.16 12.33
C ALA A 73 -6.78 -16.30 10.87
N TYR A 74 -7.47 -15.28 10.32
CA TYR A 74 -7.89 -15.28 8.93
C TYR A 74 -6.70 -15.05 7.99
N LEU A 75 -5.79 -14.13 8.34
CA LEU A 75 -4.56 -13.87 7.58
C LEU A 75 -3.65 -15.09 7.57
N ASP A 76 -3.53 -15.78 8.72
CA ASP A 76 -2.77 -17.01 8.85
C ASP A 76 -3.39 -18.14 8.02
N THR A 77 -4.73 -18.22 8.00
CA THR A 77 -5.46 -19.20 7.18
C THR A 77 -5.21 -18.97 5.69
N LEU A 78 -5.25 -17.72 5.23
CA LEU A 78 -4.95 -17.39 3.83
C LEU A 78 -3.49 -17.77 3.49
N SER A 79 -2.55 -17.46 4.39
CA SER A 79 -1.13 -17.78 4.24
C SER A 79 -0.89 -19.28 4.15
N ALA A 80 -1.49 -20.06 5.03
CA ALA A 80 -1.38 -21.52 5.08
C ALA A 80 -1.93 -22.19 3.79
N ASN A 81 -2.83 -21.49 3.06
CA ASN A 81 -3.39 -21.95 1.80
C ASN A 81 -2.70 -21.34 0.56
N GLY A 82 -1.51 -20.75 0.73
CA GLY A 82 -0.65 -20.28 -0.34
C GLY A 82 -0.89 -18.85 -0.80
N GLY A 83 -1.73 -18.09 -0.10
CA GLY A 83 -2.00 -16.68 -0.37
C GLY A 83 -1.31 -15.78 0.66
N LYS A 84 -0.09 -15.30 0.40
CA LYS A 84 0.64 -14.38 1.28
C LYS A 84 -0.07 -13.02 1.33
N PRO A 85 -0.61 -12.58 2.48
CA PRO A 85 -1.20 -11.25 2.62
C PRO A 85 -0.19 -10.14 2.33
N VAL A 86 -0.59 -9.16 1.50
CA VAL A 86 0.24 -8.00 1.14
C VAL A 86 -0.45 -6.67 1.42
N LEU A 87 -1.78 -6.66 1.46
CA LEU A 87 -2.57 -5.47 1.77
C LEU A 87 -3.89 -5.87 2.39
N GLU A 88 -4.29 -5.18 3.44
CA GLU A 88 -5.55 -5.38 4.13
C GLU A 88 -6.43 -4.14 4.05
N SER A 89 -7.72 -4.35 3.92
CA SER A 89 -8.70 -3.28 4.02
C SER A 89 -9.80 -3.66 5.01
N LYS A 90 -9.71 -3.12 6.20
CA LYS A 90 -10.69 -3.35 7.26
C LYS A 90 -12.10 -2.87 6.90
N TRP A 91 -12.21 -1.77 6.14
CA TRP A 91 -13.52 -1.21 5.77
C TRP A 91 -14.25 -2.03 4.70
N PHE A 92 -13.51 -2.70 3.84
CA PHE A 92 -14.09 -3.55 2.78
C PHE A 92 -14.06 -5.04 3.15
N SER A 93 -13.53 -5.41 4.34
CA SER A 93 -13.30 -6.81 4.73
C SER A 93 -12.59 -7.60 3.63
N THR A 94 -11.51 -7.01 3.07
CA THR A 94 -10.76 -7.62 1.98
C THR A 94 -9.28 -7.70 2.30
N VAL A 95 -8.64 -8.74 1.76
CA VAL A 95 -7.19 -8.94 1.81
C VAL A 95 -6.68 -9.13 0.39
N VAL A 96 -5.67 -8.38 -0.01
CA VAL A 96 -4.92 -8.70 -1.22
C VAL A 96 -3.82 -9.68 -0.85
N VAL A 97 -3.79 -10.80 -1.54
CA VAL A 97 -2.76 -11.82 -1.36
C VAL A 97 -1.89 -11.93 -2.60
N SER A 98 -0.61 -12.23 -2.39
CA SER A 98 0.35 -12.59 -3.44
C SER A 98 0.61 -14.08 -3.43
N SER A 99 0.75 -14.69 -4.60
CA SER A 99 1.11 -16.10 -4.76
C SER A 99 1.86 -16.32 -6.07
N PRO A 100 2.86 -17.19 -6.10
CA PRO A 100 3.48 -17.64 -7.36
C PRO A 100 2.59 -18.59 -8.16
N ASP A 101 1.51 -19.10 -7.55
CA ASP A 101 0.58 -20.05 -8.15
C ASP A 101 -0.74 -19.37 -8.50
N SER A 102 -1.09 -19.37 -9.79
CA SER A 102 -2.35 -18.81 -10.28
C SER A 102 -3.60 -19.58 -9.79
N LEU A 103 -3.45 -20.86 -9.43
CA LEU A 103 -4.55 -21.69 -8.94
C LEU A 103 -4.87 -21.46 -7.44
N VAL A 104 -4.11 -20.62 -6.76
CA VAL A 104 -4.37 -20.28 -5.36
C VAL A 104 -5.79 -19.73 -5.16
N ALA A 105 -6.33 -19.01 -6.14
CA ALA A 105 -7.68 -18.46 -6.08
C ALA A 105 -8.76 -19.52 -5.82
N GLU A 106 -8.65 -20.70 -6.47
CA GLU A 106 -9.58 -21.81 -6.28
C GLU A 106 -9.49 -22.42 -4.89
N ARG A 107 -8.27 -22.51 -4.33
CA ARG A 107 -8.07 -23.01 -2.96
C ARG A 107 -8.64 -22.04 -1.93
N LEU A 108 -8.36 -20.75 -2.11
CA LEU A 108 -8.86 -19.71 -1.20
C LEU A 108 -10.39 -19.61 -1.24
N LEU A 109 -11.01 -19.76 -2.42
CA LEU A 109 -12.46 -19.72 -2.57
C LEU A 109 -13.18 -20.84 -1.80
N ARG A 110 -12.50 -21.96 -1.53
CA ARG A 110 -13.06 -23.09 -0.75
C ARG A 110 -13.04 -22.86 0.76
N LEU A 111 -12.35 -21.85 1.21
CA LEU A 111 -12.27 -21.55 2.65
C LEU A 111 -13.61 -21.01 3.14
N PRO A 112 -14.09 -21.46 4.32
CA PRO A 112 -15.39 -21.05 4.86
C PRO A 112 -15.48 -19.56 5.15
N ILE A 113 -14.34 -18.90 5.40
CA ILE A 113 -14.22 -17.47 5.70
C ILE A 113 -14.27 -16.58 4.45
N VAL A 114 -14.09 -17.16 3.25
CA VAL A 114 -14.01 -16.43 1.99
C VAL A 114 -15.38 -16.36 1.32
N ASP A 115 -15.77 -15.17 0.89
CA ASP A 115 -16.94 -14.93 0.08
C ASP A 115 -16.63 -15.05 -1.40
N SER A 116 -15.61 -14.29 -1.85
CA SER A 116 -15.20 -14.31 -3.25
C SER A 116 -13.72 -13.95 -3.40
N VAL A 117 -13.17 -14.33 -4.57
CA VAL A 117 -11.77 -14.03 -4.92
C VAL A 117 -11.75 -13.39 -6.30
N LYS A 118 -11.07 -12.24 -6.44
CA LYS A 118 -10.89 -11.56 -7.72
C LYS A 118 -9.42 -11.42 -8.06
N TRP A 119 -9.07 -11.73 -9.29
CA TRP A 119 -7.75 -11.44 -9.81
C TRP A 119 -7.54 -9.93 -9.93
N VAL A 120 -6.39 -9.45 -9.45
CA VAL A 120 -6.08 -8.01 -9.42
C VAL A 120 -4.89 -7.70 -10.32
N TRP A 121 -3.86 -8.55 -10.31
CA TRP A 121 -2.63 -8.24 -11.00
C TRP A 121 -1.79 -9.51 -11.25
N LYS A 122 -0.98 -9.45 -12.32
CA LYS A 122 0.05 -10.42 -12.67
C LYS A 122 1.29 -9.67 -13.14
N GLY A 123 2.47 -10.07 -12.66
CA GLY A 123 3.74 -9.49 -13.07
C GLY A 123 4.90 -10.01 -12.22
N ASP A 124 6.09 -9.51 -12.46
CA ASP A 124 7.25 -9.77 -11.64
C ASP A 124 7.19 -8.97 -10.33
N GLU A 125 7.69 -9.52 -9.22
CA GLU A 125 7.53 -8.93 -7.88
C GLU A 125 8.24 -7.58 -7.71
N GLU A 126 9.21 -7.27 -8.55
CA GLU A 126 9.93 -6.00 -8.55
C GLU A 126 9.62 -5.25 -9.84
N ILE A 127 8.67 -4.32 -9.76
CA ILE A 127 8.75 -3.16 -10.62
C ILE A 127 9.73 -2.22 -9.90
N ASP A 128 11.02 -2.45 -10.10
CA ASP A 128 12.02 -1.42 -9.90
C ASP A 128 11.78 -0.39 -11.01
N ILE A 129 10.94 0.59 -10.72
CA ILE A 129 10.84 1.75 -11.58
C ILE A 129 12.19 2.42 -11.44
N PRO A 130 13.06 2.41 -12.49
CA PRO A 130 14.32 3.10 -12.43
C PRO A 130 14.02 4.55 -12.11
N ARG A 131 14.32 4.98 -10.90
CA ARG A 131 14.32 6.40 -10.58
C ARG A 131 15.55 6.96 -11.29
N GLU A 132 15.34 7.50 -12.47
CA GLU A 132 16.34 8.39 -13.06
C GLU A 132 16.53 9.55 -12.11
N GLU A 133 17.56 9.45 -11.28
CA GLU A 133 17.89 10.43 -10.24
C GLU A 133 18.21 11.83 -10.81
N ASN A 134 18.26 11.97 -12.12
CA ASN A 134 18.83 13.16 -12.81
C ASN A 134 17.99 13.73 -13.95
N ASP A 135 16.75 13.33 -14.16
CA ASP A 135 15.96 14.02 -15.18
C ASP A 135 15.38 15.33 -14.62
N THR A 136 16.24 16.33 -14.52
CA THR A 136 15.88 17.72 -14.20
C THR A 136 15.37 18.49 -15.41
N THR A 137 15.22 17.85 -16.57
CA THR A 137 14.92 18.52 -17.84
C THR A 137 13.47 18.99 -17.95
N TRP A 138 12.58 18.53 -17.07
CA TRP A 138 11.15 18.92 -17.08
C TRP A 138 10.83 20.13 -16.22
N PHE A 139 11.77 20.64 -15.43
CA PHE A 139 11.61 21.89 -14.71
C PHE A 139 12.10 23.05 -15.57
N MET A 140 11.27 23.59 -16.43
CA MET A 140 11.44 25.00 -16.81
C MET A 140 11.29 25.81 -15.51
N PRO A 141 12.28 26.65 -15.13
CA PRO A 141 12.07 27.63 -14.07
C PRO A 141 10.95 28.55 -14.53
N ILE A 142 9.77 28.29 -14.03
CA ILE A 142 8.65 29.19 -14.25
C ILE A 142 8.94 30.34 -13.31
N ASP A 143 9.29 31.52 -13.85
CA ASP A 143 9.45 32.75 -13.08
C ASP A 143 8.22 32.95 -12.20
N LYS A 144 8.39 32.83 -10.89
CA LYS A 144 7.29 33.05 -9.95
C LYS A 144 6.80 34.47 -10.12
N PRO A 145 5.50 34.71 -10.33
CA PRO A 145 4.99 36.07 -10.28
C PRO A 145 5.27 36.63 -8.88
N GLU A 146 6.11 37.63 -8.79
CA GLU A 146 6.67 38.20 -7.55
C GLU A 146 5.61 38.75 -6.59
N LYS A 147 4.33 38.77 -6.96
CA LYS A 147 3.31 39.58 -6.26
C LYS A 147 2.19 38.77 -5.57
N SER A 148 2.12 37.45 -5.74
CA SER A 148 1.03 36.67 -5.15
C SER A 148 1.54 35.53 -4.26
N PRO A 149 1.01 35.35 -3.05
CA PRO A 149 1.32 34.18 -2.21
C PRO A 149 0.86 32.86 -2.83
N TYR A 150 0.05 32.90 -3.87
CA TYR A 150 -0.49 31.71 -4.57
C TYR A 150 0.28 31.40 -5.86
N GLY A 151 1.22 32.23 -6.28
CA GLY A 151 1.97 32.04 -7.51
C GLY A 151 1.05 31.85 -8.72
N TYR A 152 1.33 30.83 -9.54
CA TYR A 152 0.53 30.51 -10.74
C TYR A 152 -0.86 29.93 -10.42
N ALA A 153 -1.10 29.47 -9.20
CA ALA A 153 -2.40 28.94 -8.81
C ALA A 153 -3.41 30.03 -8.42
N GLU A 154 -3.04 31.32 -8.49
CA GLU A 154 -3.90 32.41 -8.03
C GLU A 154 -5.26 32.44 -8.71
N GLU A 155 -5.31 32.29 -10.04
CA GLU A 155 -6.57 32.30 -10.78
C GLU A 155 -7.45 31.09 -10.41
N GLN A 156 -6.86 29.93 -10.19
CA GLN A 156 -7.57 28.73 -9.75
C GLN A 156 -8.16 28.92 -8.34
N ILE A 157 -7.39 29.52 -7.44
CA ILE A 157 -7.84 29.82 -6.07
C ILE A 157 -8.94 30.89 -6.09
N LYS A 158 -8.83 31.92 -6.93
CA LYS A 158 -9.86 32.94 -7.11
C LYS A 158 -11.18 32.36 -7.63
N MET A 159 -11.12 31.46 -8.63
CA MET A 159 -12.31 30.80 -9.19
C MET A 159 -13.15 30.10 -8.12
N LEU A 160 -12.48 29.55 -7.09
CA LEU A 160 -13.12 28.85 -5.98
C LEU A 160 -13.45 29.76 -4.79
N ASN A 161 -13.28 31.10 -4.92
CA ASN A 161 -13.33 32.04 -3.78
C ASN A 161 -12.38 31.69 -2.62
N GLY A 162 -11.32 30.92 -2.88
CA GLY A 162 -10.38 30.42 -1.88
C GLY A 162 -9.63 31.53 -1.16
N ILE A 163 -9.36 32.66 -1.82
CA ILE A 163 -8.71 33.83 -1.22
C ILE A 163 -9.53 34.33 -0.04
N LYS A 164 -10.86 34.49 -0.21
CA LYS A 164 -11.76 34.94 0.87
C LYS A 164 -11.80 34.00 2.05
N LEU A 165 -11.70 32.69 1.80
CA LEU A 165 -11.59 31.69 2.87
C LEU A 165 -10.28 31.84 3.63
N HIS A 166 -9.17 32.06 2.95
CA HIS A 166 -7.86 32.26 3.58
C HIS A 166 -7.79 33.58 4.37
N GLU A 167 -8.40 34.64 3.86
CA GLU A 167 -8.55 35.94 4.57
C GLU A 167 -9.40 35.79 5.84
N ALA A 168 -10.44 34.97 5.79
CA ALA A 168 -11.25 34.59 6.95
C ALA A 168 -10.56 33.64 7.93
N GLY A 169 -9.31 33.26 7.65
CA GLY A 169 -8.49 32.43 8.54
C GLY A 169 -8.58 30.92 8.30
N PHE A 170 -9.37 30.47 7.35
CA PHE A 170 -9.52 29.04 7.01
C PHE A 170 -8.36 28.58 6.11
N LYS A 171 -7.23 28.22 6.73
CA LYS A 171 -5.99 27.83 6.03
C LYS A 171 -5.63 26.35 6.20
N GLY A 172 -6.58 25.53 6.61
CA GLY A 172 -6.38 24.08 6.80
C GLY A 172 -5.50 23.71 8.00
N LYS A 173 -5.22 24.63 8.93
CA LYS A 173 -4.41 24.33 10.11
C LYS A 173 -5.02 23.18 10.92
N GLY A 174 -4.22 22.13 11.17
CA GLY A 174 -4.66 20.92 11.87
C GLY A 174 -5.48 19.93 11.04
N MET A 175 -5.66 20.20 9.73
CA MET A 175 -6.27 19.25 8.80
C MET A 175 -5.20 18.35 8.19
N ARG A 176 -5.53 17.07 8.01
CA ARG A 176 -4.72 16.13 7.23
C ARG A 176 -5.36 15.93 5.87
N VAL A 177 -4.58 16.11 4.83
CA VAL A 177 -5.01 15.88 3.45
C VAL A 177 -4.18 14.73 2.89
N ALA A 178 -4.83 13.71 2.37
CA ALA A 178 -4.18 12.66 1.61
C ALA A 178 -4.28 12.99 0.12
N VAL A 179 -3.15 13.05 -0.55
CA VAL A 179 -3.08 13.13 -2.01
C VAL A 179 -2.79 11.75 -2.53
N VAL A 180 -3.69 11.23 -3.38
CA VAL A 180 -3.55 9.93 -4.02
C VAL A 180 -3.41 10.19 -5.51
N ASP A 181 -2.19 9.99 -6.01
CA ASP A 181 -1.84 10.24 -7.41
C ASP A 181 -0.97 9.08 -7.94
N ALA A 182 -0.96 8.90 -9.25
CA ALA A 182 -0.15 7.90 -9.93
C ALA A 182 1.34 8.25 -9.96
N GLY A 183 1.72 9.50 -9.72
CA GLY A 183 3.09 9.96 -9.62
C GLY A 183 3.18 11.40 -9.16
N LEU A 184 3.61 11.56 -7.91
CA LEU A 184 4.05 12.86 -7.39
C LEU A 184 5.58 12.86 -7.38
N ASP A 185 6.17 13.79 -8.12
CA ASP A 185 7.59 14.08 -7.96
C ASP A 185 7.83 14.63 -6.54
N ARG A 186 8.68 13.95 -5.77
CA ARG A 186 9.04 14.38 -4.41
C ARG A 186 9.64 15.78 -4.33
N LYS A 187 10.14 16.33 -5.45
CA LYS A 187 10.74 17.66 -5.51
C LYS A 187 9.70 18.78 -5.62
N SER A 188 8.47 18.46 -5.95
CA SER A 188 7.37 19.44 -6.11
C SER A 188 6.55 19.64 -4.83
N VAL A 189 6.83 18.92 -3.76
CA VAL A 189 6.16 19.09 -2.47
C VAL A 189 7.03 20.00 -1.59
N VAL A 190 6.80 21.27 -1.68
CA VAL A 190 7.35 22.30 -0.77
C VAL A 190 6.25 22.81 0.14
#